data_b33c03a1ac87f95958c9e70f8f6e4947
#
_entry.id   b33c03a1ac87f95958c9e70f8f6e4947
#
_cell.length_a   1.000
_cell.length_b   1.000
_cell.length_c   1.000
_cell.angle_alpha   90.00
_cell.angle_beta   90.00
_cell.angle_gamma   90.00
#
_symmetry.space_group_name_H-M   'P 1'
#
loop_
_entity.id
_entity.type
_entity.pdbx_description
1 polymer ?
#
loop_
_entity_poly.entity_id
_entity_poly.type
_entity_poly.pdbx_seq_one_letter_code
_entity_poly.pdbx_strand_id
1 'polypeptide(L)'
;ARVGSSTSSAVMDRGGEPEMTLFHAPSAQEVVPALFVVLFCGLIGLEREVHHKDAGMRTHILVGLGSCLFTLVSLYGAPATLTGNMRWDASRIAAQVVSGIGFIGAGVIFFEHDSVRGLTTASAIWVAAAVGMSCGAGMIAVAALIVLLYFLAILAVAPIARRLIRRGTEGRLRITYVDGKGVLRALLLKASEMDFESMVTASRQITRMEWRGAVIDMRVDGRKGISDLVSALSMVDGVVEVEALDDER
;
A
#
# COMPACT_ATOMS: atom_id res chain seq x y z
N ALA A 1 0.53 -80.06 -3.08
CA ALA A 1 0.54 -78.64 -3.26
C ALA A 1 -0.88 -78.09 -3.00
N ARG A 2 -1.07 -77.44 -1.88
CA ARG A 2 -2.35 -76.80 -1.52
C ARG A 2 -2.28 -75.33 -1.89
N VAL A 3 -3.16 -74.94 -2.77
CA VAL A 3 -3.44 -73.51 -3.08
C VAL A 3 -4.50 -73.08 -2.07
N GLY A 4 -4.12 -72.11 -1.22
CA GLY A 4 -5.04 -71.47 -0.30
C GLY A 4 -5.73 -70.30 -0.97
N SER A 5 -7.01 -70.41 -1.20
CA SER A 5 -7.88 -69.32 -1.63
C SER A 5 -8.24 -68.41 -0.44
N SER A 6 -7.70 -67.24 -0.36
CA SER A 6 -8.22 -66.18 0.53
C SER A 6 -9.34 -65.41 -0.18
N THR A 7 -10.58 -65.82 0.09
CA THR A 7 -11.78 -65.04 -0.25
C THR A 7 -11.83 -63.81 0.63
N SER A 8 -11.45 -62.70 0.07
CA SER A 8 -11.78 -61.39 0.63
C SER A 8 -13.28 -61.15 0.42
N SER A 9 -14.05 -61.29 1.47
CA SER A 9 -15.47 -60.95 1.51
C SER A 9 -15.59 -59.44 1.44
N ALA A 10 -15.97 -58.95 0.25
CA ALA A 10 -16.47 -57.59 0.10
C ALA A 10 -17.79 -57.49 0.89
N VAL A 11 -17.74 -56.85 2.04
CA VAL A 11 -18.94 -56.42 2.74
C VAL A 11 -19.55 -55.32 1.90
N MET A 12 -20.60 -55.65 1.17
CA MET A 12 -21.48 -54.67 0.53
C MET A 12 -22.28 -54.01 1.67
N ASP A 13 -21.85 -52.80 2.05
CA ASP A 13 -22.66 -51.97 2.91
C ASP A 13 -23.82 -51.41 2.09
N ARG A 14 -25.03 -51.73 2.52
CA ARG A 14 -26.28 -51.31 1.89
C ARG A 14 -26.63 -49.92 2.46
N GLY A 15 -26.66 -48.91 1.63
CA GLY A 15 -27.42 -47.67 1.84
C GLY A 15 -26.72 -46.63 2.69
N GLY A 16 -25.52 -46.25 2.30
CA GLY A 16 -24.96 -44.94 2.76
C GLY A 16 -25.48 -43.84 1.88
N GLU A 17 -26.59 -43.20 2.24
CA GLU A 17 -26.80 -41.80 1.90
C GLU A 17 -25.54 -41.07 2.36
N PRO A 18 -24.95 -40.14 1.59
CA PRO A 18 -23.84 -39.32 2.10
C PRO A 18 -24.38 -38.55 3.30
N GLU A 19 -24.05 -39.02 4.52
CA GLU A 19 -24.26 -38.22 5.72
C GLU A 19 -23.57 -36.89 5.44
N MET A 20 -24.38 -35.87 5.21
CA MET A 20 -23.93 -34.49 5.17
C MET A 20 -23.52 -34.19 6.62
N THR A 21 -22.26 -34.51 6.95
CA THR A 21 -21.71 -34.14 8.25
C THR A 21 -21.71 -32.64 8.33
N LEU A 22 -22.68 -32.09 9.06
CA LEU A 22 -22.88 -30.67 9.26
C LEU A 22 -21.63 -30.00 9.89
N PHE A 23 -20.77 -30.80 10.45
CA PHE A 23 -19.53 -30.40 11.10
C PHE A 23 -18.36 -31.22 10.57
N HIS A 24 -17.62 -30.65 9.63
CA HIS A 24 -16.33 -31.18 9.21
C HIS A 24 -15.25 -30.67 10.17
N ALA A 25 -14.52 -31.58 10.83
CA ALA A 25 -13.36 -31.18 11.63
C ALA A 25 -12.25 -30.69 10.67
N PRO A 26 -11.66 -29.51 10.91
CA PRO A 26 -10.67 -28.97 10.00
C PRO A 26 -9.45 -29.91 9.90
N SER A 27 -9.07 -30.22 8.67
CA SER A 27 -7.93 -31.06 8.34
C SER A 27 -6.61 -30.22 8.38
N ALA A 28 -5.47 -30.92 8.43
CA ALA A 28 -4.18 -30.26 8.33
C ALA A 28 -4.03 -29.46 7.02
N GLN A 29 -4.69 -29.89 5.95
CA GLN A 29 -4.67 -29.18 4.65
C GLN A 29 -5.39 -27.84 4.68
N GLU A 30 -6.25 -27.59 5.66
CA GLU A 30 -6.97 -26.34 5.86
C GLU A 30 -6.31 -25.47 6.93
N VAL A 31 -5.83 -26.09 8.01
CA VAL A 31 -5.23 -25.38 9.16
C VAL A 31 -3.85 -24.85 8.84
N VAL A 32 -2.99 -25.66 8.20
CA VAL A 32 -1.60 -25.27 7.90
C VAL A 32 -1.52 -24.03 7.00
N PRO A 33 -2.26 -23.93 5.87
CA PRO A 33 -2.30 -22.71 5.07
C PRO A 33 -2.72 -21.48 5.87
N ALA A 34 -3.75 -21.60 6.71
CA ALA A 34 -4.23 -20.49 7.52
C ALA A 34 -3.17 -19.97 8.51
N LEU A 35 -2.38 -20.87 9.14
CA LEU A 35 -1.27 -20.47 10.02
C LEU A 35 -0.17 -19.73 9.25
N PHE A 36 0.19 -20.20 8.05
CA PHE A 36 1.16 -19.48 7.21
C PHE A 36 0.64 -18.11 6.75
N VAL A 37 -0.66 -17.98 6.49
CA VAL A 37 -1.27 -16.67 6.18
C VAL A 37 -1.12 -15.71 7.36
N VAL A 38 -1.43 -16.16 8.58
CA VAL A 38 -1.27 -15.32 9.78
C VAL A 38 0.19 -14.87 9.92
N LEU A 39 1.15 -15.77 9.70
CA LEU A 39 2.56 -15.45 9.75
C LEU A 39 2.95 -14.43 8.65
N PHE A 40 2.67 -14.75 7.40
CA PHE A 40 3.13 -13.93 6.25
C PHE A 40 2.44 -12.57 6.17
N CYS A 41 1.11 -12.56 6.27
CA CYS A 41 0.35 -11.32 6.26
C CYS A 41 0.57 -10.52 7.55
N GLY A 42 0.81 -11.20 8.67
CA GLY A 42 1.22 -10.56 9.92
C GLY A 42 2.54 -9.82 9.79
N LEU A 43 3.55 -10.43 9.14
CA LEU A 43 4.84 -9.78 8.86
C LEU A 43 4.68 -8.54 7.97
N ILE A 44 3.93 -8.66 6.87
CA ILE A 44 3.64 -7.51 5.99
C ILE A 44 2.94 -6.40 6.79
N GLY A 45 1.90 -6.74 7.53
CA GLY A 45 1.13 -5.78 8.30
C GLY A 45 1.91 -5.16 9.45
N LEU A 46 2.82 -5.91 10.10
CA LEU A 46 3.70 -5.39 11.14
C LEU A 46 4.63 -4.30 10.59
N GLU A 47 5.23 -4.52 9.42
CA GLU A 47 6.04 -3.51 8.74
C GLU A 47 5.23 -2.24 8.45
N ARG A 48 3.98 -2.39 8.00
CA ARG A 48 3.08 -1.27 7.77
C ARG A 48 2.73 -0.52 9.05
N GLU A 49 2.46 -1.23 10.13
CA GLU A 49 2.12 -0.66 11.44
C GLU A 49 3.29 0.10 12.06
N VAL A 50 4.51 -0.46 12.01
CA VAL A 50 5.74 0.21 12.47
C VAL A 50 6.02 1.50 11.69
N HIS A 51 5.66 1.56 10.42
CA HIS A 51 5.81 2.76 9.59
C HIS A 51 4.57 3.66 9.59
N HIS A 52 3.66 3.51 10.55
CA HIS A 52 2.44 4.32 10.72
C HIS A 52 1.63 4.48 9.42
N LYS A 53 1.40 3.36 8.71
CA LYS A 53 0.54 3.31 7.52
C LYS A 53 -0.90 3.00 7.91
N ASP A 54 -1.86 3.48 7.11
CA ASP A 54 -3.30 3.41 7.41
C ASP A 54 -3.84 1.97 7.61
N ALA A 55 -3.25 0.96 6.96
CA ALA A 55 -3.58 -0.44 7.15
C ALA A 55 -2.41 -1.18 7.81
N GLY A 56 -2.62 -1.65 9.05
CA GLY A 56 -1.65 -2.36 9.87
C GLY A 56 -1.84 -3.89 9.84
N MET A 57 -1.30 -4.55 10.88
CA MET A 57 -1.24 -6.00 11.00
C MET A 57 -2.62 -6.68 10.95
N ARG A 58 -3.61 -6.12 11.67
CA ARG A 58 -4.98 -6.68 11.70
C ARG A 58 -5.59 -6.74 10.30
N THR A 59 -5.50 -5.66 9.55
CA THR A 59 -6.07 -5.56 8.20
C THR A 59 -5.45 -6.60 7.26
N HIS A 60 -4.12 -6.72 7.24
CA HIS A 60 -3.43 -7.64 6.35
C HIS A 60 -3.72 -9.11 6.70
N ILE A 61 -3.76 -9.47 7.98
CA ILE A 61 -4.12 -10.82 8.43
C ILE A 61 -5.55 -11.17 8.02
N LEU A 62 -6.52 -10.28 8.26
CA LEU A 62 -7.93 -10.54 7.93
C LEU A 62 -8.15 -10.67 6.41
N VAL A 63 -7.52 -9.82 5.62
CA VAL A 63 -7.57 -9.91 4.14
C VAL A 63 -6.94 -11.21 3.66
N GLY A 64 -5.78 -11.59 4.19
CA GLY A 64 -5.12 -12.83 3.84
C GLY A 64 -5.95 -14.06 4.21
N LEU A 65 -6.49 -14.11 5.44
CA LEU A 65 -7.35 -15.22 5.91
C LEU A 65 -8.63 -15.34 5.07
N GLY A 66 -9.29 -14.21 4.76
CA GLY A 66 -10.46 -14.22 3.89
C GLY A 66 -10.15 -14.77 2.51
N SER A 67 -9.04 -14.33 1.90
CA SER A 67 -8.60 -14.81 0.59
C SER A 67 -8.21 -16.28 0.60
N CYS A 68 -7.56 -16.75 1.67
CA CYS A 68 -7.23 -18.16 1.87
C CYS A 68 -8.50 -19.00 1.97
N LEU A 69 -9.45 -18.60 2.81
CA LEU A 69 -10.72 -19.30 2.98
C LEU A 69 -11.51 -19.39 1.67
N PHE A 70 -11.64 -18.29 0.94
CA PHE A 70 -12.32 -18.32 -0.37
C PHE A 70 -11.62 -19.26 -1.36
N THR A 71 -10.29 -19.35 -1.32
CA THR A 71 -9.52 -20.26 -2.17
C THR A 71 -9.77 -21.71 -1.75
N LEU A 72 -9.76 -22.03 -0.45
CA LEU A 72 -10.09 -23.36 0.08
C LEU A 72 -11.51 -23.77 -0.31
N VAL A 73 -12.50 -22.89 -0.13
CA VAL A 73 -13.88 -23.14 -0.56
C VAL A 73 -13.96 -23.35 -2.07
N SER A 74 -13.17 -22.62 -2.86
CA SER A 74 -13.11 -22.77 -4.31
C SER A 74 -12.55 -24.14 -4.74
N LEU A 75 -11.56 -24.66 -4.02
CA LEU A 75 -10.90 -25.91 -4.36
C LEU A 75 -11.64 -27.14 -3.80
N TYR A 76 -12.14 -27.06 -2.58
CA TYR A 76 -12.67 -28.19 -1.83
C TYR A 76 -14.19 -28.13 -1.55
N GLY A 77 -14.82 -26.97 -1.81
CA GLY A 77 -16.25 -26.78 -1.54
C GLY A 77 -17.20 -27.36 -2.58
N ALA A 78 -16.69 -28.04 -3.60
CA ALA A 78 -17.55 -28.68 -4.60
C ALA A 78 -18.39 -29.80 -3.97
N PRO A 79 -19.73 -29.81 -4.13
CA PRO A 79 -20.58 -30.88 -3.62
C PRO A 79 -20.19 -32.20 -4.25
N ALA A 80 -20.07 -33.24 -3.42
CA ALA A 80 -19.81 -34.64 -3.87
C ALA A 80 -20.92 -35.17 -4.82
N THR A 81 -22.08 -34.55 -4.82
CA THR A 81 -23.25 -34.89 -5.64
C THR A 81 -23.22 -34.33 -7.06
N LEU A 82 -22.14 -33.63 -7.46
CA LEU A 82 -21.99 -33.18 -8.86
C LEU A 82 -21.83 -34.38 -9.78
N THR A 83 -22.96 -34.92 -10.28
CA THR A 83 -22.99 -35.98 -11.27
C THR A 83 -23.31 -35.40 -12.66
N GLY A 84 -22.67 -35.89 -13.69
CA GLY A 84 -22.95 -35.49 -15.07
C GLY A 84 -22.03 -34.38 -15.61
N ASN A 85 -22.57 -33.56 -16.51
CA ASN A 85 -21.79 -32.51 -17.24
C ASN A 85 -21.54 -31.22 -16.46
N MET A 86 -21.86 -31.15 -15.17
CA MET A 86 -21.56 -29.97 -14.34
C MET A 86 -20.07 -29.93 -14.01
N ARG A 87 -19.38 -28.90 -14.53
CA ARG A 87 -17.99 -28.61 -14.22
C ARG A 87 -17.91 -27.59 -13.10
N TRP A 88 -17.27 -27.97 -12.00
CA TRP A 88 -16.87 -27.02 -10.97
C TRP A 88 -15.65 -26.23 -11.44
N ASP A 89 -15.78 -24.92 -11.55
CA ASP A 89 -14.70 -24.04 -11.96
C ASP A 89 -14.14 -23.31 -10.73
N ALA A 90 -13.08 -23.86 -10.17
CA ALA A 90 -12.40 -23.30 -9.02
C ALA A 90 -11.79 -21.91 -9.27
N SER A 91 -11.56 -21.51 -10.53
CA SER A 91 -10.99 -20.21 -10.86
C SER A 91 -11.96 -19.05 -10.64
N ARG A 92 -13.26 -19.31 -10.65
CA ARG A 92 -14.29 -18.26 -10.52
C ARG A 92 -14.26 -17.53 -9.19
N ILE A 93 -14.16 -18.25 -8.08
CA ILE A 93 -14.11 -17.63 -6.75
C ILE A 93 -12.81 -16.84 -6.60
N ALA A 94 -11.68 -17.42 -7.05
CA ALA A 94 -10.39 -16.75 -7.07
C ALA A 94 -10.45 -15.42 -7.85
N ALA A 95 -11.07 -15.42 -9.03
CA ALA A 95 -11.25 -14.21 -9.84
C ALA A 95 -12.07 -13.14 -9.10
N GLN A 96 -13.11 -13.55 -8.34
CA GLN A 96 -13.92 -12.60 -7.54
C GLN A 96 -13.14 -12.03 -6.34
N VAL A 97 -12.23 -12.78 -5.74
CA VAL A 97 -11.33 -12.25 -4.70
C VAL A 97 -10.47 -11.12 -5.27
N VAL A 98 -9.85 -11.35 -6.46
CA VAL A 98 -9.02 -10.34 -7.13
C VAL A 98 -9.82 -9.08 -7.46
N SER A 99 -11.06 -9.23 -7.94
CA SER A 99 -11.95 -8.09 -8.20
C SER A 99 -12.36 -7.37 -6.91
N GLY A 100 -12.78 -8.14 -5.88
CA GLY A 100 -13.29 -7.60 -4.62
C GLY A 100 -12.25 -6.83 -3.82
N ILE A 101 -10.99 -7.27 -3.83
CA ILE A 101 -9.92 -6.57 -3.12
C ILE A 101 -9.62 -5.20 -3.74
N GLY A 102 -9.93 -5.00 -5.02
CA GLY A 102 -9.82 -3.70 -5.68
C GLY A 102 -10.72 -2.64 -5.03
N PHE A 103 -11.92 -3.03 -4.55
CA PHE A 103 -12.83 -2.13 -3.83
C PHE A 103 -12.22 -1.69 -2.48
N ILE A 104 -11.62 -2.61 -1.72
CA ILE A 104 -10.93 -2.29 -0.46
C ILE A 104 -9.73 -1.39 -0.75
N GLY A 105 -8.95 -1.70 -1.80
CA GLY A 105 -7.82 -0.91 -2.22
C GLY A 105 -8.20 0.53 -2.60
N ALA A 106 -9.29 0.70 -3.33
CA ALA A 106 -9.82 2.02 -3.67
C ALA A 106 -10.23 2.81 -2.42
N GLY A 107 -10.78 2.14 -1.41
CA GLY A 107 -11.22 2.76 -0.15
C GLY A 107 -10.09 3.33 0.72
N VAL A 108 -8.84 2.96 0.47
CA VAL A 108 -7.66 3.49 1.21
C VAL A 108 -6.85 4.51 0.42
N ILE A 109 -7.27 4.84 -0.81
CA ILE A 109 -6.63 5.85 -1.65
C ILE A 109 -7.42 7.14 -1.56
N PHE A 110 -6.79 8.21 -1.13
CA PHE A 110 -7.42 9.53 -1.06
C PHE A 110 -6.55 10.61 -1.68
N PHE A 111 -7.22 11.66 -2.14
CA PHE A 111 -6.61 12.87 -2.61
C PHE A 111 -6.54 13.86 -1.44
N GLU A 112 -5.35 14.32 -1.10
CA GLU A 112 -5.13 15.34 -0.08
C GLU A 112 -4.34 16.49 -0.71
N HIS A 113 -5.01 17.64 -0.90
CA HIS A 113 -4.50 18.78 -1.65
C HIS A 113 -3.99 18.35 -3.04
N ASP A 114 -2.69 18.47 -3.32
CA ASP A 114 -2.10 18.12 -4.62
C ASP A 114 -1.40 16.75 -4.63
N SER A 115 -1.63 15.90 -3.62
CA SER A 115 -0.98 14.60 -3.50
C SER A 115 -1.99 13.46 -3.37
N VAL A 116 -1.62 12.29 -3.92
CA VAL A 116 -2.37 11.04 -3.77
C VAL A 116 -1.71 10.21 -2.68
N ARG A 117 -2.47 9.88 -1.64
CA ARG A 117 -2.02 9.02 -0.53
C ARG A 117 -2.67 7.65 -0.59
N GLY A 118 -2.09 6.66 0.10
CA GLY A 118 -2.66 5.33 0.23
C GLY A 118 -2.29 4.34 -0.89
N LEU A 119 -1.61 4.75 -1.98
CA LEU A 119 -1.26 3.86 -3.09
C LEU A 119 -0.44 2.63 -2.65
N THR A 120 0.60 2.84 -1.83
CA THR A 120 1.43 1.75 -1.31
C THR A 120 0.65 0.86 -0.35
N THR A 121 -0.26 1.45 0.45
CA THR A 121 -1.14 0.71 1.36
C THR A 121 -2.10 -0.19 0.59
N ALA A 122 -2.75 0.33 -0.46
CA ALA A 122 -3.62 -0.44 -1.34
C ALA A 122 -2.88 -1.60 -2.02
N SER A 123 -1.65 -1.34 -2.50
CA SER A 123 -0.80 -2.37 -3.10
C SER A 123 -0.41 -3.46 -2.09
N ALA A 124 -0.09 -3.10 -0.84
CA ALA A 124 0.25 -4.06 0.21
C ALA A 124 -0.95 -4.95 0.58
N ILE A 125 -2.16 -4.38 0.66
CA ILE A 125 -3.41 -5.12 0.88
C ILE A 125 -3.65 -6.12 -0.26
N TRP A 126 -3.41 -5.70 -1.51
CA TRP A 126 -3.55 -6.55 -2.68
C TRP A 126 -2.56 -7.73 -2.65
N VAL A 127 -1.30 -7.49 -2.27
CA VAL A 127 -0.29 -8.54 -2.07
C VAL A 127 -0.70 -9.49 -0.94
N ALA A 128 -1.23 -9.00 0.19
CA ALA A 128 -1.70 -9.83 1.28
C ALA A 128 -2.83 -10.78 0.83
N ALA A 129 -3.76 -10.32 -0.01
CA ALA A 129 -4.78 -11.16 -0.60
C ALA A 129 -4.17 -12.27 -1.49
N ALA A 130 -3.21 -11.92 -2.35
CA ALA A 130 -2.51 -12.88 -3.21
C ALA A 130 -1.73 -13.93 -2.41
N VAL A 131 -1.07 -13.53 -1.31
CA VAL A 131 -0.40 -14.43 -0.36
C VAL A 131 -1.42 -15.39 0.27
N GLY A 132 -2.57 -14.88 0.71
CA GLY A 132 -3.65 -15.69 1.25
C GLY A 132 -4.16 -16.72 0.24
N MET A 133 -4.42 -16.31 -1.00
CA MET A 133 -4.82 -17.22 -2.09
C MET A 133 -3.76 -18.27 -2.37
N SER A 134 -2.48 -17.90 -2.44
CA SER A 134 -1.37 -18.83 -2.67
C SER A 134 -1.26 -19.88 -1.58
N CYS A 135 -1.40 -19.48 -0.30
CA CYS A 135 -1.41 -20.41 0.82
C CYS A 135 -2.62 -21.36 0.74
N GLY A 136 -3.83 -20.85 0.49
CA GLY A 136 -5.05 -21.65 0.33
C GLY A 136 -4.97 -22.64 -0.84
N ALA A 137 -4.23 -22.31 -1.88
CA ALA A 137 -3.95 -23.20 -3.01
C ALA A 137 -2.82 -24.23 -2.71
N GLY A 138 -2.26 -24.25 -1.50
CA GLY A 138 -1.14 -25.12 -1.13
C GLY A 138 0.23 -24.64 -1.63
N MET A 139 0.32 -23.45 -2.23
CA MET A 139 1.54 -22.90 -2.81
C MET A 139 2.33 -22.06 -1.78
N ILE A 140 2.60 -22.62 -0.60
CA ILE A 140 3.22 -21.90 0.52
C ILE A 140 4.61 -21.38 0.17
N ALA A 141 5.41 -22.14 -0.59
CA ALA A 141 6.75 -21.70 -1.01
C ALA A 141 6.70 -20.48 -1.93
N VAL A 142 5.70 -20.40 -2.81
CA VAL A 142 5.47 -19.22 -3.68
C VAL A 142 5.04 -18.02 -2.83
N ALA A 143 4.14 -18.23 -1.86
CA ALA A 143 3.74 -17.20 -0.91
C ALA A 143 4.95 -16.65 -0.15
N ALA A 144 5.83 -17.51 0.37
CA ALA A 144 7.07 -17.12 1.06
C ALA A 144 8.01 -16.31 0.15
N LEU A 145 8.18 -16.75 -1.10
CA LEU A 145 8.97 -16.00 -2.10
C LEU A 145 8.41 -14.59 -2.35
N ILE A 146 7.10 -14.47 -2.52
CA ILE A 146 6.46 -13.16 -2.74
C ILE A 146 6.63 -12.24 -1.52
N VAL A 147 6.48 -12.77 -0.31
CA VAL A 147 6.73 -12.00 0.92
C VAL A 147 8.18 -11.53 1.01
N LEU A 148 9.15 -12.40 0.66
CA LEU A 148 10.56 -12.01 0.60
C LEU A 148 10.79 -10.89 -0.41
N LEU A 149 10.23 -11.01 -1.62
CA LEU A 149 10.35 -9.98 -2.67
C LEU A 149 9.65 -8.68 -2.27
N TYR A 150 8.53 -8.75 -1.55
CA TYR A 150 7.86 -7.59 -0.98
C TYR A 150 8.79 -6.82 -0.03
N PHE A 151 9.43 -7.50 0.91
CA PHE A 151 10.38 -6.87 1.83
C PHE A 151 11.60 -6.31 1.09
N LEU A 152 12.11 -7.05 0.10
CA LEU A 152 13.20 -6.56 -0.74
C LEU A 152 12.82 -5.26 -1.47
N ALA A 153 11.61 -5.19 -2.02
CA ALA A 153 11.12 -3.99 -2.71
C ALA A 153 10.98 -2.79 -1.75
N ILE A 154 10.40 -3.00 -0.57
CA ILE A 154 10.16 -1.91 0.39
C ILE A 154 11.45 -1.47 1.08
N LEU A 155 12.28 -2.41 1.55
CA LEU A 155 13.44 -2.10 2.38
C LEU A 155 14.71 -1.79 1.59
N ALA A 156 14.87 -2.33 0.38
CA ALA A 156 16.06 -2.14 -0.44
C ALA A 156 15.82 -1.20 -1.63
N VAL A 157 14.83 -1.51 -2.48
CA VAL A 157 14.63 -0.77 -3.74
C VAL A 157 14.19 0.68 -3.46
N ALA A 158 13.26 0.89 -2.54
CA ALA A 158 12.75 2.23 -2.24
C ALA A 158 13.83 3.20 -1.71
N PRO A 159 14.71 2.84 -0.75
CA PRO A 159 15.78 3.73 -0.31
C PRO A 159 16.89 3.91 -1.36
N ILE A 160 17.19 2.88 -2.16
CA ILE A 160 18.15 2.99 -3.26
C ILE A 160 17.64 3.96 -4.32
N ALA A 161 16.38 3.82 -4.74
CA ALA A 161 15.75 4.74 -5.70
C ALA A 161 15.77 6.18 -5.19
N ARG A 162 15.48 6.41 -3.90
CA ARG A 162 15.56 7.73 -3.27
C ARG A 162 16.98 8.32 -3.26
N ARG A 163 18.01 7.48 -3.16
CA ARG A 163 19.40 7.92 -3.23
C ARG A 163 19.87 8.22 -4.66
N LEU A 164 19.39 7.43 -5.63
CA LEU A 164 19.72 7.61 -7.05
C LEU A 164 19.02 8.82 -7.67
N ILE A 165 17.74 8.98 -7.35
CA ILE A 165 16.97 10.17 -7.71
C ILE A 165 17.40 11.23 -6.71
N ARG A 166 18.47 11.97 -7.02
CA ARG A 166 18.87 13.15 -6.25
C ARG A 166 17.67 14.11 -6.24
N ARG A 167 16.86 14.01 -5.21
CA ARG A 167 15.80 14.98 -4.96
C ARG A 167 16.45 16.32 -4.74
N GLY A 168 15.97 17.31 -5.46
CA GLY A 168 16.14 18.68 -5.09
C GLY A 168 15.73 18.86 -3.62
N THR A 169 16.26 19.85 -3.00
CA THR A 169 15.86 20.22 -1.63
C THR A 169 14.51 20.93 -1.75
N GLU A 170 13.42 20.21 -1.41
CA GLU A 170 12.09 20.80 -1.31
C GLU A 170 12.00 21.61 -0.01
N GLY A 171 11.36 22.76 -0.07
CA GLY A 171 11.06 23.57 1.09
C GLY A 171 9.86 24.49 0.89
N ARG A 172 9.31 24.92 2.00
CA ARG A 172 8.27 25.96 2.01
C ARG A 172 8.85 27.21 2.66
N LEU A 173 8.70 28.34 1.97
CA LEU A 173 9.14 29.64 2.45
C LEU A 173 7.94 30.55 2.61
N ARG A 174 7.89 31.26 3.72
CA ARG A 174 7.00 32.39 3.93
C ARG A 174 7.78 33.65 3.76
N ILE A 175 7.35 34.49 2.83
CA ILE A 175 8.06 35.74 2.50
C ILE A 175 7.13 36.93 2.69
N THR A 176 7.55 37.86 3.50
CA THR A 176 6.89 39.14 3.72
C THR A 176 7.64 40.23 2.94
N TYR A 177 6.95 40.96 2.07
CA TYR A 177 7.57 42.01 1.27
C TYR A 177 6.65 43.23 1.08
N VAL A 178 7.24 44.36 0.72
CA VAL A 178 6.52 45.62 0.43
C VAL A 178 5.89 45.54 -0.96
N ASP A 179 4.56 45.70 -1.02
CA ASP A 179 3.81 45.62 -2.28
C ASP A 179 4.07 46.87 -3.18
N GLY A 180 4.02 46.67 -4.50
CA GLY A 180 4.03 47.77 -5.50
C GLY A 180 5.35 48.04 -6.21
N LYS A 181 6.46 47.34 -5.88
CA LYS A 181 7.78 47.54 -6.52
C LYS A 181 8.25 46.38 -7.41
N GLY A 182 7.37 45.47 -7.80
CA GLY A 182 7.76 44.28 -8.58
C GLY A 182 8.60 43.28 -7.79
N VAL A 183 8.57 43.33 -6.46
CA VAL A 183 9.36 42.49 -5.55
C VAL A 183 9.08 41.01 -5.78
N LEU A 184 7.81 40.61 -5.97
CA LEU A 184 7.46 39.23 -6.27
C LEU A 184 8.18 38.73 -7.53
N ARG A 185 8.24 39.52 -8.58
CA ARG A 185 8.96 39.15 -9.80
C ARG A 185 10.46 38.99 -9.54
N ALA A 186 11.05 39.88 -8.75
CA ALA A 186 12.47 39.81 -8.38
C ALA A 186 12.77 38.56 -7.56
N LEU A 187 11.87 38.19 -6.63
CA LEU A 187 11.97 36.94 -5.84
C LEU A 187 11.95 35.70 -6.73
N LEU A 188 10.97 35.62 -7.66
CA LEU A 188 10.85 34.45 -8.56
C LEU A 188 12.06 34.38 -9.53
N LEU A 189 12.55 35.49 -10.04
CA LEU A 189 13.76 35.53 -10.88
C LEU A 189 14.98 35.07 -10.08
N LYS A 190 15.13 35.56 -8.85
CA LYS A 190 16.27 35.15 -7.97
C LYS A 190 16.26 33.69 -7.63
N ALA A 191 15.09 33.11 -7.33
CA ALA A 191 14.95 31.69 -7.14
C ALA A 191 15.32 30.87 -8.39
N SER A 192 14.88 31.34 -9.57
CA SER A 192 15.21 30.72 -10.85
C SER A 192 16.71 30.80 -11.21
N GLU A 193 17.38 31.96 -10.93
CA GLU A 193 18.84 32.10 -11.09
C GLU A 193 19.64 31.11 -10.22
N MET A 194 19.07 30.68 -9.11
CA MET A 194 19.68 29.74 -8.21
C MET A 194 19.31 28.27 -8.53
N ASP A 195 18.67 27.99 -9.66
CA ASP A 195 18.17 26.67 -10.08
C ASP A 195 17.11 26.11 -9.15
N PHE A 196 16.24 26.96 -8.59
CA PHE A 196 15.04 26.55 -7.86
C PHE A 196 13.80 26.78 -8.71
N GLU A 197 13.00 25.72 -8.84
CA GLU A 197 11.61 25.84 -9.25
C GLU A 197 10.79 26.41 -8.09
N SER A 198 10.00 27.43 -8.33
CA SER A 198 9.25 28.11 -7.29
C SER A 198 7.79 28.27 -7.67
N MET A 199 6.88 27.90 -6.76
CA MET A 199 5.44 28.02 -6.92
C MET A 199 4.86 28.78 -5.73
N VAL A 200 4.12 29.86 -5.99
CA VAL A 200 3.37 30.57 -4.95
C VAL A 200 2.10 29.77 -4.65
N THR A 201 1.97 29.28 -3.42
CA THR A 201 0.83 28.45 -2.98
C THR A 201 -0.26 29.28 -2.29
N ALA A 202 0.12 30.38 -1.65
CA ALA A 202 -0.82 31.30 -1.03
C ALA A 202 -0.29 32.73 -1.10
N SER A 203 -1.19 33.71 -1.16
CA SER A 203 -0.85 35.13 -1.10
C SER A 203 -1.89 35.86 -0.25
N ARG A 204 -1.42 36.69 0.67
CA ARG A 204 -2.25 37.52 1.54
C ARG A 204 -1.71 38.93 1.60
N GLN A 205 -2.55 39.90 1.34
CA GLN A 205 -2.17 41.31 1.53
C GLN A 205 -2.25 41.66 3.02
N ILE A 206 -1.25 42.41 3.48
CA ILE A 206 -1.18 42.99 4.82
C ILE A 206 -1.04 44.50 4.73
N THR A 207 -1.76 45.23 5.58
CA THR A 207 -1.64 46.67 5.74
C THR A 207 -1.18 46.95 7.15
N ARG A 208 0.01 47.55 7.28
CA ARG A 208 0.50 48.11 8.53
C ARG A 208 0.45 49.65 8.46
N MET A 209 0.51 50.32 9.61
CA MET A 209 0.29 51.77 9.69
C MET A 209 1.19 52.60 8.73
N GLU A 210 2.35 52.08 8.35
CA GLU A 210 3.34 52.85 7.55
C GLU A 210 3.55 52.31 6.14
N TRP A 211 3.08 51.06 5.82
CA TRP A 211 3.29 50.45 4.50
C TRP A 211 2.27 49.37 4.15
N ARG A 212 2.05 49.18 2.86
CA ARG A 212 1.30 48.05 2.32
C ARG A 212 2.27 46.98 1.90
N GLY A 213 1.97 45.72 2.28
CA GLY A 213 2.78 44.57 1.95
C GLY A 213 1.96 43.35 1.60
N ALA A 214 2.67 42.33 1.18
CA ALA A 214 2.10 41.04 0.95
C ALA A 214 2.93 39.96 1.69
N VAL A 215 2.24 38.95 2.16
CA VAL A 215 2.83 37.70 2.65
C VAL A 215 2.51 36.62 1.64
N ILE A 216 3.52 35.95 1.13
CA ILE A 216 3.35 34.79 0.26
C ILE A 216 3.92 33.53 0.92
N ASP A 217 3.23 32.44 0.73
CA ASP A 217 3.78 31.11 0.97
C ASP A 217 4.23 30.56 -0.39
N MET A 218 5.50 30.18 -0.47
CA MET A 218 6.14 29.73 -1.71
C MET A 218 6.75 28.34 -1.48
N ARG A 219 6.41 27.39 -2.33
CA ARG A 219 7.07 26.10 -2.40
C ARG A 219 8.25 26.21 -3.34
N VAL A 220 9.40 25.71 -2.91
CA VAL A 220 10.64 25.71 -3.69
C VAL A 220 11.19 24.30 -3.81
N ASP A 221 11.69 23.96 -4.99
CA ASP A 221 12.40 22.71 -5.27
C ASP A 221 13.67 23.03 -6.05
N GLY A 222 14.82 22.65 -5.52
CA GLY A 222 16.11 22.96 -6.13
C GLY A 222 17.25 22.11 -5.62
N ARG A 223 18.39 22.18 -6.32
CA ARG A 223 19.57 21.33 -6.01
C ARG A 223 20.48 21.92 -4.94
N LYS A 224 20.32 23.18 -4.60
CA LYS A 224 21.13 23.90 -3.59
C LYS A 224 20.44 23.84 -2.22
N GLY A 225 21.14 24.26 -1.17
CA GLY A 225 20.59 24.34 0.17
C GLY A 225 19.51 25.43 0.29
N ILE A 226 18.43 25.15 1.03
CA ILE A 226 17.37 26.15 1.27
C ILE A 226 17.93 27.37 2.03
N SER A 227 18.91 27.16 2.92
CA SER A 227 19.58 28.24 3.66
C SER A 227 20.24 29.27 2.73
N ASP A 228 20.84 28.81 1.64
CA ASP A 228 21.45 29.71 0.64
C ASP A 228 20.40 30.50 -0.11
N LEU A 229 19.27 29.85 -0.45
CA LEU A 229 18.14 30.51 -1.07
C LEU A 229 17.51 31.55 -0.14
N VAL A 230 17.25 31.20 1.13
CA VAL A 230 16.73 32.13 2.14
C VAL A 230 17.62 33.38 2.26
N SER A 231 18.93 33.16 2.35
CA SER A 231 19.90 34.27 2.41
C SER A 231 19.86 35.15 1.18
N ALA A 232 19.77 34.54 -0.01
CA ALA A 232 19.72 35.29 -1.27
C ALA A 232 18.39 36.04 -1.45
N LEU A 233 17.26 35.46 -1.05
CA LEU A 233 15.95 36.12 -1.12
C LEU A 233 15.81 37.26 -0.09
N SER A 234 16.43 37.12 1.08
CA SER A 234 16.44 38.19 2.10
C SER A 234 17.21 39.44 1.66
N MET A 235 18.10 39.32 0.67
CA MET A 235 18.86 40.46 0.11
C MET A 235 18.11 41.17 -1.02
N VAL A 236 16.93 40.68 -1.43
CA VAL A 236 16.14 41.33 -2.47
C VAL A 236 15.51 42.60 -1.91
N ASP A 237 15.67 43.72 -2.64
CA ASP A 237 15.17 45.02 -2.21
C ASP A 237 13.64 45.02 -2.08
N GLY A 238 13.14 45.42 -0.92
CA GLY A 238 11.72 45.41 -0.59
C GLY A 238 11.26 44.14 0.16
N VAL A 239 12.11 43.15 0.39
CA VAL A 239 11.83 42.00 1.26
C VAL A 239 11.99 42.46 2.71
N VAL A 240 11.02 42.10 3.54
CA VAL A 240 11.01 42.42 4.98
C VAL A 240 11.47 41.21 5.80
N GLU A 241 10.99 40.01 5.43
CA GLU A 241 11.26 38.78 6.17
C GLU A 241 11.14 37.57 5.27
N VAL A 242 12.02 36.59 5.46
CA VAL A 242 11.96 35.26 4.82
C VAL A 242 12.09 34.21 5.91
N GLU A 243 11.06 33.41 6.07
CA GLU A 243 10.97 32.34 7.04
C GLU A 243 10.88 31.00 6.33
N ALA A 244 11.73 30.03 6.70
CA ALA A 244 11.57 28.66 6.27
C ALA A 244 10.51 28.00 7.15
N LEU A 245 9.44 27.48 6.54
CA LEU A 245 8.41 26.73 7.24
C LEU A 245 8.85 25.28 7.30
N ASP A 246 9.01 24.74 8.53
CA ASP A 246 9.23 23.32 8.72
C ASP A 246 7.97 22.55 8.26
N ASP A 247 8.15 21.53 7.44
CA ASP A 247 7.07 20.60 7.10
C ASP A 247 6.67 19.88 8.40
N GLU A 248 5.54 20.22 8.99
CA GLU A 248 4.92 19.39 10.02
C GLU A 248 4.73 17.99 9.44
N ARG A 249 5.48 17.03 10.02
CA ARG A 249 5.48 15.61 9.63
C ARG A 249 4.21 14.90 10.05
#